data_07a201e5d596bfd6c1ef6943515ac138
#
_entry.id   07a201e5d596bfd6c1ef6943515ac138
#
_cell.length_a   1.000
_cell.length_b   1.000
_cell.length_c   1.000
_cell.angle_alpha   90.00
_cell.angle_beta   90.00
_cell.angle_gamma   90.00
#
_symmetry.space_group_name_H-M   'P 1'
#
loop_
_entity.id
_entity.type
_entity.pdbx_description
1 polymer ?
#
loop_
_entity_poly.entity_id
_entity_poly.type
_entity_poly.pdbx_seq_one_letter_code
_entity_poly.pdbx_strand_id
1 'polypeptide(L)'
;LNVTHIPATPDDSAAVMAEMRTLQSSPPVLPVDADRTPVLPHTGGVPGEWVTASRHAAGPTAAETGVTIYVHGGGFEYTNPHLERIMAYRLSQMTGRPVLAVGYRLAPAHPYPAALDDVVAAYRSLLDQGVPASRIVLAGESAGATLVLSALLVLRQAGVPLPAAAVVVSPQTDLTLSSPSIDANDGQDVVNRAVLDHVRTQYLAGARPDQAPQSPLHGEFHGLPPLLLMVGSKEVLLDDARRFAGAVSAAGGSVHLDIYEGMPHAFHAAVLSTTPLPVATTLLRRVSEWISQAPVAQDRT
;
A
#
# COMPACT_ATOMS: atom_id res chain seq x y z
N LEU A 1 -0.03 8.47 -18.90
CA LEU A 1 0.47 7.32 -18.15
C LEU A 1 1.97 7.17 -18.39
N ASN A 2 2.76 7.23 -17.33
CA ASN A 2 4.18 6.95 -17.37
C ASN A 2 4.39 5.50 -16.91
N VAL A 3 4.99 4.67 -17.77
CA VAL A 3 5.34 3.28 -17.42
C VAL A 3 6.86 3.16 -17.40
N THR A 4 7.40 2.62 -16.31
CA THR A 4 8.82 2.34 -16.16
C THR A 4 9.01 0.84 -15.95
N HIS A 5 9.86 0.22 -16.76
CA HIS A 5 10.29 -1.16 -16.55
C HIS A 5 11.56 -1.17 -15.72
N ILE A 6 11.51 -1.76 -14.56
CA ILE A 6 12.65 -1.90 -13.63
C ILE A 6 13.29 -3.25 -13.90
N PRO A 7 14.51 -3.26 -14.46
CA PRO A 7 15.16 -4.52 -14.81
C PRO A 7 15.54 -5.32 -13.56
N ALA A 8 15.41 -6.62 -13.66
CA ALA A 8 15.92 -7.57 -12.69
C ALA A 8 16.44 -8.81 -13.41
N THR A 9 17.37 -9.50 -12.79
CA THR A 9 17.92 -10.77 -13.31
C THR A 9 17.13 -11.95 -12.76
N PRO A 10 17.22 -13.16 -13.36
CA PRO A 10 16.67 -14.37 -12.76
C PRO A 10 17.21 -14.65 -11.34
N ASP A 11 18.45 -14.27 -11.06
CA ASP A 11 19.06 -14.42 -9.74
C ASP A 11 18.41 -13.49 -8.72
N ASP A 12 18.00 -12.27 -9.09
CA ASP A 12 17.26 -11.36 -8.23
C ASP A 12 15.90 -11.94 -7.85
N SER A 13 15.17 -12.52 -8.80
CA SER A 13 13.89 -13.19 -8.55
C SER A 13 14.06 -14.38 -7.60
N ALA A 14 15.09 -15.22 -7.83
CA ALA A 14 15.39 -16.35 -6.97
C ALA A 14 15.77 -15.91 -5.55
N ALA A 15 16.54 -14.83 -5.41
CA ALA A 15 16.91 -14.25 -4.11
C ALA A 15 15.69 -13.73 -3.36
N VAL A 16 14.77 -13.04 -4.02
CA VAL A 16 13.51 -12.58 -3.42
C VAL A 16 12.68 -13.75 -2.93
N MET A 17 12.51 -14.79 -3.74
CA MET A 17 11.78 -16.00 -3.37
C MET A 17 12.41 -16.75 -2.19
N ALA A 18 13.74 -16.79 -2.12
CA ALA A 18 14.47 -17.37 -0.99
C ALA A 18 14.25 -16.56 0.29
N GLU A 19 14.31 -15.23 0.19
CA GLU A 19 14.09 -14.32 1.32
C GLU A 19 12.66 -14.42 1.86
N MET A 20 11.66 -14.48 1.01
CA MET A 20 10.27 -14.66 1.43
C MET A 20 10.08 -15.93 2.27
N ARG A 21 10.75 -17.03 1.91
CA ARG A 21 10.74 -18.26 2.72
C ARG A 21 11.45 -18.07 4.06
N THR A 22 12.57 -17.35 4.07
CA THR A 22 13.33 -17.03 5.28
C THR A 22 12.51 -16.19 6.26
N LEU A 23 11.80 -15.18 5.77
CA LEU A 23 10.93 -14.31 6.58
C LEU A 23 9.82 -15.08 7.33
N GLN A 24 9.34 -16.18 6.74
CA GLN A 24 8.34 -17.04 7.38
C GLN A 24 8.92 -17.87 8.54
N SER A 25 10.15 -18.35 8.40
CA SER A 25 10.80 -19.24 9.37
C SER A 25 11.68 -18.52 10.39
N SER A 26 12.23 -17.38 10.02
CA SER A 26 13.15 -16.59 10.84
C SER A 26 12.93 -15.10 10.58
N PRO A 27 11.85 -14.52 11.13
CA PRO A 27 11.55 -13.11 10.91
C PRO A 27 12.64 -12.21 11.49
N PRO A 28 12.98 -11.11 10.81
CA PRO A 28 13.99 -10.17 11.28
C PRO A 28 13.55 -9.47 12.56
N VAL A 29 14.51 -9.01 13.34
CA VAL A 29 14.25 -8.25 14.57
C VAL A 29 14.09 -6.76 14.22
N LEU A 30 13.11 -6.12 14.85
CA LEU A 30 12.95 -4.66 14.71
C LEU A 30 14.22 -3.96 15.25
N PRO A 31 14.81 -3.01 14.50
CA PRO A 31 15.97 -2.25 14.95
C PRO A 31 15.74 -1.54 16.28
N VAL A 32 16.79 -1.49 17.09
CA VAL A 32 16.73 -0.91 18.46
C VAL A 32 16.48 0.61 18.47
N ASP A 33 16.69 1.27 17.35
CA ASP A 33 16.44 2.70 17.15
C ASP A 33 15.01 2.99 16.61
N ALA A 34 14.11 2.01 16.64
CA ALA A 34 12.72 2.21 16.31
C ALA A 34 11.93 2.73 17.51
N ASP A 35 11.37 3.93 17.39
CA ASP A 35 10.38 4.44 18.33
C ASP A 35 8.98 3.98 17.93
N ARG A 36 8.19 3.56 18.93
CA ARG A 36 6.84 3.02 18.72
C ARG A 36 5.85 3.58 19.73
N THR A 37 4.69 3.98 19.25
CA THR A 37 3.58 4.43 20.09
C THR A 37 2.27 3.79 19.61
N PRO A 38 1.63 2.94 20.42
CA PRO A 38 0.34 2.35 20.07
C PRO A 38 -0.76 3.40 19.94
N VAL A 39 -1.65 3.23 18.97
CA VAL A 39 -2.91 3.95 18.87
C VAL A 39 -3.99 3.11 19.54
N LEU A 40 -4.61 3.63 20.59
CA LEU A 40 -5.58 2.89 21.38
C LEU A 40 -7.02 3.16 20.90
N PRO A 41 -7.87 2.14 20.79
CA PRO A 41 -9.25 2.27 20.27
C PRO A 41 -10.13 3.24 21.04
N HIS A 42 -9.91 3.38 22.36
CA HIS A 42 -10.74 4.24 23.24
C HIS A 42 -10.55 5.75 23.00
N THR A 43 -9.60 6.16 22.17
CA THR A 43 -9.41 7.56 21.76
C THR A 43 -10.23 7.93 20.52
N GLY A 44 -11.14 7.07 20.08
CA GLY A 44 -11.92 7.23 18.84
C GLY A 44 -11.14 6.92 17.57
N GLY A 45 -9.87 6.51 17.71
CA GLY A 45 -9.00 6.13 16.60
C GLY A 45 -9.14 4.66 16.23
N VAL A 46 -8.73 4.34 15.00
CA VAL A 46 -8.55 2.96 14.55
C VAL A 46 -7.31 2.40 15.25
N PRO A 47 -7.32 1.14 15.71
CA PRO A 47 -6.13 0.50 16.25
C PRO A 47 -4.95 0.59 15.28
N GLY A 48 -3.76 0.72 15.81
CA GLY A 48 -2.56 0.82 14.99
C GLY A 48 -1.33 1.14 15.81
N GLU A 49 -0.27 1.48 15.13
CA GLU A 49 0.97 1.82 15.78
C GLU A 49 1.72 2.90 14.99
N TRP A 50 2.17 3.92 15.69
CA TRP A 50 3.16 4.84 15.18
C TRP A 50 4.54 4.19 15.24
N VAL A 51 5.25 4.20 14.11
CA VAL A 51 6.63 3.71 14.02
C VAL A 51 7.50 4.79 13.37
N THR A 52 8.60 5.12 14.03
CA THR A 52 9.53 6.15 13.57
C THR A 52 10.97 5.66 13.75
N ALA A 53 11.83 5.85 12.76
CA ALA A 53 13.27 5.64 12.93
C ALA A 53 13.84 6.78 13.79
N SER A 54 14.58 6.46 14.88
CA SER A 54 14.92 7.41 15.96
C SER A 54 15.74 8.61 15.54
N ARG A 55 16.50 8.53 14.44
CA ARG A 55 17.17 9.71 13.86
C ARG A 55 16.20 10.81 13.41
N HIS A 56 14.91 10.52 13.40
CA HIS A 56 13.82 11.44 13.07
C HIS A 56 12.89 11.72 14.27
N ALA A 57 13.04 10.99 15.38
CA ALA A 57 12.14 11.06 16.53
C ALA A 57 12.22 12.37 17.33
N ALA A 58 13.36 13.07 17.27
CA ALA A 58 13.58 14.37 17.94
C ALA A 58 13.27 15.56 17.03
N GLY A 59 12.69 15.33 15.87
CA GLY A 59 12.42 16.33 14.85
C GLY A 59 11.03 16.98 14.97
N PRO A 60 10.70 17.80 13.98
CA PRO A 60 9.41 18.49 13.88
C PRO A 60 8.23 17.53 13.97
N THR A 61 7.10 18.04 14.43
CA THR A 61 5.86 17.26 14.58
C THR A 61 5.40 16.64 13.24
N ALA A 62 4.53 15.63 13.29
CA ALA A 62 3.95 15.04 12.11
C ALA A 62 3.29 16.09 11.17
N ALA A 63 2.78 17.18 11.73
CA ALA A 63 2.24 18.31 10.97
C ALA A 63 3.32 19.06 10.17
N GLU A 64 4.57 19.07 10.64
CA GLU A 64 5.69 19.78 9.99
C GLU A 64 6.44 18.91 8.98
N THR A 65 6.70 17.64 9.30
CA THR A 65 7.40 16.70 8.39
C THR A 65 6.50 15.99 7.42
N GLY A 66 5.22 15.92 7.74
CA GLY A 66 4.26 15.03 7.08
C GLY A 66 4.29 13.61 7.65
N VAL A 67 3.30 12.84 7.26
CA VAL A 67 3.00 11.50 7.77
C VAL A 67 2.84 10.54 6.62
N THR A 68 3.25 9.30 6.80
CA THR A 68 2.83 8.19 5.95
C THR A 68 1.84 7.30 6.71
N ILE A 69 0.66 7.05 6.16
CA ILE A 69 -0.24 5.99 6.62
C ILE A 69 0.11 4.73 5.84
N TYR A 70 0.47 3.67 6.54
CA TYR A 70 0.78 2.38 5.96
C TYR A 70 -0.34 1.38 6.21
N VAL A 71 -0.83 0.74 5.14
CA VAL A 71 -1.91 -0.25 5.14
C VAL A 71 -1.34 -1.57 4.63
N HIS A 72 -1.27 -2.55 5.51
CA HIS A 72 -0.64 -3.85 5.24
C HIS A 72 -1.45 -4.72 4.27
N GLY A 73 -0.78 -5.69 3.65
CA GLY A 73 -1.39 -6.73 2.85
C GLY A 73 -1.98 -7.88 3.67
N GLY A 74 -2.06 -9.07 3.07
CA GLY A 74 -2.55 -10.28 3.75
C GLY A 74 -3.98 -10.68 3.34
N GLY A 75 -4.42 -10.33 2.13
CA GLY A 75 -5.70 -10.78 1.57
C GLY A 75 -6.92 -10.34 2.37
N PHE A 76 -6.86 -9.25 3.11
CA PHE A 76 -7.90 -8.75 4.02
C PHE A 76 -8.19 -9.66 5.23
N GLU A 77 -7.52 -10.81 5.34
CA GLU A 77 -7.79 -11.85 6.34
C GLU A 77 -6.63 -12.04 7.33
N TYR A 78 -5.42 -11.63 6.95
CA TYR A 78 -4.21 -11.92 7.72
C TYR A 78 -3.44 -10.65 8.05
N THR A 79 -2.86 -10.63 9.24
CA THR A 79 -1.95 -9.59 9.73
C THR A 79 -0.72 -10.22 10.39
N ASN A 80 0.42 -9.58 10.25
CA ASN A 80 1.63 -9.88 10.99
C ASN A 80 2.22 -8.59 11.55
N PRO A 81 1.78 -8.16 12.75
CA PRO A 81 2.19 -6.89 13.33
C PRO A 81 3.70 -6.72 13.48
N HIS A 82 4.44 -7.84 13.59
CA HIS A 82 5.89 -7.79 13.67
C HIS A 82 6.52 -7.36 12.34
N LEU A 83 6.12 -7.99 11.23
CA LEU A 83 6.61 -7.63 9.90
C LEU A 83 6.13 -6.24 9.46
N GLU A 84 4.90 -5.89 9.82
CA GLU A 84 4.33 -4.57 9.55
C GLU A 84 5.12 -3.44 10.24
N ARG A 85 5.57 -3.66 11.46
CA ARG A 85 6.47 -2.72 12.17
C ARG A 85 7.79 -2.54 11.45
N ILE A 86 8.37 -3.62 10.93
CA ILE A 86 9.63 -3.55 10.18
C ILE A 86 9.42 -2.79 8.87
N MET A 87 8.32 -3.02 8.15
CA MET A 87 7.97 -2.28 6.95
C MET A 87 7.81 -0.78 7.28
N ALA A 88 7.03 -0.46 8.31
CA ALA A 88 6.82 0.91 8.75
C ALA A 88 8.14 1.59 9.17
N TYR A 89 9.02 0.88 9.88
CA TYR A 89 10.36 1.35 10.20
C TYR A 89 11.19 1.65 8.94
N ARG A 90 11.21 0.74 7.97
CA ARG A 90 11.95 0.93 6.71
C ARG A 90 11.43 2.13 5.92
N LEU A 91 10.11 2.28 5.83
CA LEU A 91 9.49 3.45 5.23
C LEU A 91 9.88 4.75 5.97
N SER A 92 9.81 4.75 7.30
CA SER A 92 10.23 5.90 8.10
C SER A 92 11.69 6.24 7.90
N GLN A 93 12.56 5.23 7.93
CA GLN A 93 14.00 5.37 7.74
C GLN A 93 14.35 6.01 6.39
N MET A 94 13.65 5.61 5.33
CA MET A 94 13.93 6.07 3.98
C MET A 94 13.31 7.44 3.69
N THR A 95 12.10 7.71 4.20
CA THR A 95 11.35 8.93 3.87
C THR A 95 11.55 10.07 4.86
N GLY A 96 12.10 9.80 6.04
CA GLY A 96 12.21 10.77 7.12
C GLY A 96 10.89 11.11 7.80
N ARG A 97 9.83 10.35 7.56
CA ARG A 97 8.48 10.60 8.08
C ARG A 97 8.09 9.59 9.14
N PRO A 98 7.35 9.97 10.18
CA PRO A 98 6.66 9.00 11.01
C PRO A 98 5.63 8.22 10.17
N VAL A 99 5.48 6.95 10.50
CA VAL A 99 4.56 6.04 9.80
C VAL A 99 3.49 5.56 10.77
N LEU A 100 2.22 5.76 10.40
CA LEU A 100 1.08 5.16 11.09
C LEU A 100 0.74 3.83 10.41
N ALA A 101 1.08 2.72 11.03
CA ALA A 101 0.65 1.40 10.60
C ALA A 101 -0.77 1.14 11.12
N VAL A 102 -1.73 0.97 10.20
CA VAL A 102 -3.15 0.82 10.54
C VAL A 102 -3.48 -0.63 10.82
N GLY A 103 -4.01 -0.92 11.99
CA GLY A 103 -4.54 -2.24 12.37
C GLY A 103 -6.02 -2.37 12.02
N TYR A 104 -6.34 -2.42 10.73
CA TYR A 104 -7.72 -2.51 10.27
C TYR A 104 -8.36 -3.86 10.59
N ARG A 105 -9.69 -3.89 10.71
CA ARG A 105 -10.46 -5.10 10.98
C ARG A 105 -10.43 -6.07 9.80
N LEU A 106 -10.28 -7.36 10.11
CA LEU A 106 -10.04 -8.40 9.13
C LEU A 106 -11.30 -9.23 8.83
N ALA A 107 -11.43 -9.63 7.57
CA ALA A 107 -12.38 -10.65 7.14
C ALA A 107 -11.90 -12.05 7.64
N PRO A 108 -12.74 -13.05 7.73
CA PRO A 108 -14.20 -13.00 7.54
C PRO A 108 -14.96 -12.47 8.74
N ALA A 109 -14.29 -12.25 9.90
CA ALA A 109 -14.94 -11.76 11.12
C ALA A 109 -15.55 -10.37 10.92
N HIS A 110 -14.89 -9.54 10.12
CA HIS A 110 -15.33 -8.20 9.77
C HIS A 110 -15.19 -7.98 8.25
N PRO A 111 -16.17 -8.45 7.46
CA PRO A 111 -16.11 -8.31 6.00
C PRO A 111 -16.26 -6.85 5.57
N TYR A 112 -16.22 -6.61 4.26
CA TYR A 112 -16.50 -5.32 3.65
C TYR A 112 -17.81 -4.72 4.21
N PRO A 113 -17.82 -3.42 4.59
CA PRO A 113 -16.77 -2.43 4.35
C PRO A 113 -15.80 -2.19 5.54
N ALA A 114 -15.76 -3.06 6.56
CA ALA A 114 -15.10 -2.78 7.84
C ALA A 114 -13.63 -2.32 7.70
N ALA A 115 -12.82 -3.03 6.92
CA ALA A 115 -11.41 -2.67 6.70
C ALA A 115 -11.27 -1.31 6.00
N LEU A 116 -12.11 -1.04 5.00
CA LEU A 116 -12.13 0.22 4.28
C LEU A 116 -12.53 1.38 5.19
N ASP A 117 -13.57 1.18 6.01
CA ASP A 117 -14.02 2.19 6.98
C ASP A 117 -12.91 2.55 7.98
N ASP A 118 -12.13 1.57 8.41
CA ASP A 118 -11.01 1.78 9.33
C ASP A 118 -9.89 2.60 8.66
N VAL A 119 -9.54 2.33 7.41
CA VAL A 119 -8.53 3.11 6.67
C VAL A 119 -9.00 4.56 6.47
N VAL A 120 -10.26 4.76 6.07
CA VAL A 120 -10.86 6.09 5.93
C VAL A 120 -10.90 6.82 7.27
N ALA A 121 -11.25 6.14 8.35
CA ALA A 121 -11.28 6.73 9.70
C ALA A 121 -9.88 7.12 10.18
N ALA A 122 -8.86 6.27 9.94
CA ALA A 122 -7.47 6.59 10.28
C ALA A 122 -6.99 7.86 9.55
N TYR A 123 -7.31 8.00 8.26
CA TYR A 123 -6.99 9.20 7.51
C TYR A 123 -7.69 10.45 8.07
N ARG A 124 -9.01 10.37 8.28
CA ARG A 124 -9.79 11.48 8.83
C ARG A 124 -9.32 11.91 10.21
N SER A 125 -8.94 10.94 11.06
CA SER A 125 -8.43 11.25 12.40
C SER A 125 -7.17 12.12 12.39
N LEU A 126 -6.32 11.98 11.37
CA LEU A 126 -5.14 12.86 11.21
C LEU A 126 -5.56 14.27 10.80
N LEU A 127 -6.53 14.42 9.90
CA LEU A 127 -7.07 15.74 9.54
C LEU A 127 -7.68 16.42 10.76
N ASP A 128 -8.46 15.69 11.58
CA ASP A 128 -9.08 16.22 12.80
C ASP A 128 -8.03 16.62 13.86
N GLN A 129 -6.87 15.99 13.85
CA GLN A 129 -5.70 16.36 14.67
C GLN A 129 -4.89 17.54 14.08
N GLY A 130 -5.33 18.11 12.96
CA GLY A 130 -4.70 19.26 12.34
C GLY A 130 -3.52 18.93 11.41
N VAL A 131 -3.33 17.66 11.02
CA VAL A 131 -2.34 17.31 10.00
C VAL A 131 -2.90 17.71 8.63
N PRO A 132 -2.25 18.62 7.89
CA PRO A 132 -2.74 19.02 6.57
C PRO A 132 -2.76 17.84 5.61
N ALA A 133 -3.82 17.70 4.80
CA ALA A 133 -3.93 16.66 3.78
C ALA A 133 -2.72 16.66 2.83
N SER A 134 -2.21 17.84 2.48
CA SER A 134 -1.00 18.02 1.64
C SER A 134 0.29 17.45 2.25
N ARG A 135 0.25 17.01 3.50
CA ARG A 135 1.38 16.39 4.21
C ARG A 135 1.16 14.91 4.52
N ILE A 136 0.01 14.36 4.16
CA ILE A 136 -0.29 12.93 4.34
C ILE A 136 -0.02 12.18 3.03
N VAL A 137 0.66 11.06 3.13
CA VAL A 137 0.85 10.08 2.06
C VAL A 137 0.20 8.77 2.49
N LEU A 138 -0.56 8.14 1.60
CA LEU A 138 -1.05 6.79 1.79
C LEU A 138 -0.10 5.79 1.12
N ALA A 139 0.28 4.74 1.83
CA ALA A 139 1.07 3.65 1.29
C ALA A 139 0.41 2.31 1.63
N GLY A 140 0.39 1.38 0.68
CA GLY A 140 -0.20 0.07 0.92
C GLY A 140 0.30 -0.98 -0.06
N GLU A 141 0.11 -2.24 0.31
CA GLU A 141 0.55 -3.39 -0.46
C GLU A 141 -0.55 -4.45 -0.56
N SER A 142 -0.67 -5.13 -1.71
CA SER A 142 -1.65 -6.20 -1.93
C SER A 142 -3.07 -5.76 -1.52
N ALA A 143 -3.73 -6.45 -0.59
CA ALA A 143 -5.02 -6.04 -0.04
C ALA A 143 -5.01 -4.62 0.54
N GLY A 144 -3.93 -4.21 1.22
CA GLY A 144 -3.76 -2.85 1.71
C GLY A 144 -3.65 -1.83 0.59
N ALA A 145 -3.04 -2.18 -0.53
CA ALA A 145 -3.02 -1.35 -1.73
C ALA A 145 -4.43 -1.13 -2.30
N THR A 146 -5.24 -2.19 -2.33
CA THR A 146 -6.66 -2.11 -2.72
C THR A 146 -7.43 -1.17 -1.78
N LEU A 147 -7.24 -1.33 -0.46
CA LEU A 147 -7.88 -0.46 0.54
C LEU A 147 -7.47 1.00 0.40
N VAL A 148 -6.20 1.29 0.11
CA VAL A 148 -5.72 2.65 -0.17
C VAL A 148 -6.47 3.25 -1.37
N LEU A 149 -6.51 2.54 -2.50
CA LEU A 149 -7.20 3.01 -3.70
C LEU A 149 -8.70 3.20 -3.46
N SER A 150 -9.34 2.26 -2.76
CA SER A 150 -10.74 2.35 -2.37
C SER A 150 -11.01 3.55 -1.45
N ALA A 151 -10.14 3.78 -0.47
CA ALA A 151 -10.25 4.94 0.44
C ALA A 151 -10.15 6.28 -0.30
N LEU A 152 -9.26 6.39 -1.30
CA LEU A 152 -9.19 7.59 -2.13
C LEU A 152 -10.51 7.88 -2.86
N LEU A 153 -11.18 6.85 -3.37
CA LEU A 153 -12.49 7.01 -4.03
C LEU A 153 -13.56 7.49 -3.04
N VAL A 154 -13.61 6.90 -1.83
CA VAL A 154 -14.55 7.30 -0.77
C VAL A 154 -14.30 8.73 -0.32
N LEU A 155 -13.04 9.09 -0.04
CA LEU A 155 -12.67 10.44 0.40
C LEU A 155 -13.02 11.49 -0.67
N ARG A 156 -12.69 11.20 -1.94
CA ARG A 156 -13.04 12.06 -3.07
C ARG A 156 -14.55 12.27 -3.18
N GLN A 157 -15.32 11.19 -3.14
CA GLN A 157 -16.79 11.25 -3.24
C GLN A 157 -17.40 12.06 -2.08
N ALA A 158 -16.82 11.95 -0.90
CA ALA A 158 -17.25 12.70 0.28
C ALA A 158 -16.76 14.16 0.32
N GLY A 159 -15.99 14.62 -0.68
CA GLY A 159 -15.43 15.98 -0.70
C GLY A 159 -14.40 16.25 0.39
N VAL A 160 -13.79 15.20 0.95
CA VAL A 160 -12.72 15.31 1.94
C VAL A 160 -11.42 15.67 1.23
N PRO A 161 -10.59 16.60 1.76
CA PRO A 161 -9.28 16.89 1.20
C PRO A 161 -8.47 15.61 1.01
N LEU A 162 -7.92 15.41 -0.19
CA LEU A 162 -7.17 14.19 -0.54
C LEU A 162 -5.70 14.32 -0.11
N PRO A 163 -5.00 13.20 0.16
CA PRO A 163 -3.58 13.19 0.52
C PRO A 163 -2.71 13.76 -0.59
N ALA A 164 -1.47 14.14 -0.25
CA ALA A 164 -0.49 14.66 -1.20
C ALA A 164 -0.17 13.67 -2.33
N ALA A 165 -0.13 12.39 -2.01
CA ALA A 165 0.13 11.30 -2.94
C ALA A 165 -0.29 9.95 -2.35
N ALA A 166 -0.31 8.91 -3.19
CA ALA A 166 -0.37 7.54 -2.73
C ALA A 166 0.65 6.66 -3.47
N VAL A 167 1.14 5.64 -2.74
CA VAL A 167 2.06 4.61 -3.24
C VAL A 167 1.42 3.25 -2.96
N VAL A 168 1.23 2.46 -3.99
CA VAL A 168 0.62 1.14 -3.87
C VAL A 168 1.43 0.07 -4.59
N VAL A 169 1.63 -1.05 -3.93
CA VAL A 169 2.36 -2.20 -4.47
C VAL A 169 1.40 -3.36 -4.67
N SER A 170 1.36 -3.91 -5.87
CA SER A 170 0.60 -5.11 -6.22
C SER A 170 -0.89 -5.04 -5.86
N PRO A 171 -1.63 -3.98 -6.24
CA PRO A 171 -3.04 -3.84 -5.89
C PRO A 171 -3.93 -4.83 -6.64
N GLN A 172 -4.89 -5.44 -5.96
CA GLN A 172 -6.02 -6.12 -6.58
C GLN A 172 -7.14 -5.09 -6.83
N THR A 173 -7.27 -4.60 -8.05
CA THR A 173 -8.18 -3.49 -8.37
C THR A 173 -9.52 -3.93 -8.94
N ASP A 174 -9.59 -5.18 -9.41
CA ASP A 174 -10.79 -5.78 -10.01
C ASP A 174 -11.17 -7.09 -9.31
N LEU A 175 -12.10 -7.01 -8.38
CA LEU A 175 -12.59 -8.17 -7.64
C LEU A 175 -13.53 -9.08 -8.48
N THR A 176 -13.78 -8.75 -9.76
CA THR A 176 -14.43 -9.69 -10.68
C THR A 176 -13.48 -10.77 -11.16
N LEU A 177 -12.17 -10.61 -10.95
CA LEU A 177 -11.09 -11.48 -11.43
C LEU A 177 -11.07 -11.61 -12.95
N SER A 178 -11.35 -10.51 -13.67
CA SER A 178 -11.40 -10.48 -15.13
C SER A 178 -10.08 -10.11 -15.80
N SER A 179 -9.03 -9.79 -15.04
CA SER A 179 -7.72 -9.42 -15.59
C SER A 179 -7.03 -10.59 -16.27
N PRO A 180 -6.58 -10.46 -17.53
CA PRO A 180 -5.96 -11.56 -18.29
C PRO A 180 -4.73 -12.18 -17.64
N SER A 181 -3.92 -11.36 -16.92
CA SER A 181 -2.72 -11.83 -16.26
C SER A 181 -2.99 -12.86 -15.15
N ILE A 182 -4.23 -12.94 -14.63
CA ILE A 182 -4.60 -13.93 -13.62
C ILE A 182 -4.39 -15.36 -14.13
N ASP A 183 -4.73 -15.59 -15.39
CA ASP A 183 -4.55 -16.90 -16.02
C ASP A 183 -3.21 -17.00 -16.75
N ALA A 184 -2.74 -15.91 -17.37
CA ALA A 184 -1.48 -15.90 -18.13
C ALA A 184 -0.24 -16.11 -17.24
N ASN A 185 -0.28 -15.62 -16.01
CA ASN A 185 0.82 -15.73 -15.04
C ASN A 185 0.58 -16.83 -13.99
N ASP A 186 -0.45 -17.62 -14.13
CA ASP A 186 -0.69 -18.76 -13.25
C ASP A 186 0.50 -19.71 -13.24
N GLY A 187 0.92 -20.14 -12.05
CA GLY A 187 2.12 -20.95 -11.85
C GLY A 187 3.47 -20.23 -11.94
N GLN A 188 3.48 -18.94 -12.32
CA GLN A 188 4.67 -18.08 -12.27
C GLN A 188 4.71 -17.18 -11.02
N ASP A 189 3.58 -17.02 -10.38
CA ASP A 189 3.38 -16.20 -9.20
C ASP A 189 3.19 -17.07 -7.93
N VAL A 190 3.31 -16.46 -6.75
CA VAL A 190 3.02 -17.09 -5.45
C VAL A 190 1.52 -17.06 -5.12
N VAL A 191 0.75 -16.28 -5.85
CA VAL A 191 -0.70 -16.17 -5.78
C VAL A 191 -1.30 -16.71 -7.07
N ASN A 192 -2.50 -17.26 -7.00
CA ASN A 192 -3.21 -17.80 -8.15
C ASN A 192 -4.71 -17.43 -8.08
N ARG A 193 -5.47 -17.77 -9.14
CA ARG A 193 -6.91 -17.50 -9.22
C ARG A 193 -7.68 -18.05 -8.01
N ALA A 194 -7.36 -19.24 -7.53
CA ALA A 194 -8.07 -19.86 -6.40
C ALA A 194 -7.88 -19.07 -5.09
N VAL A 195 -6.66 -18.58 -4.85
CA VAL A 195 -6.37 -17.70 -3.71
C VAL A 195 -7.13 -16.39 -3.83
N LEU A 196 -7.13 -15.75 -5.01
CA LEU A 196 -7.85 -14.50 -5.24
C LEU A 196 -9.37 -14.67 -5.08
N ASP A 197 -9.92 -15.79 -5.54
CA ASP A 197 -11.35 -16.12 -5.40
C ASP A 197 -11.75 -16.33 -3.93
N HIS A 198 -10.92 -17.05 -3.18
CA HIS A 198 -11.11 -17.20 -1.74
C HIS A 198 -11.12 -15.84 -1.03
N VAL A 199 -10.06 -15.07 -1.21
CA VAL A 199 -9.87 -13.76 -0.58
C VAL A 199 -11.04 -12.80 -0.87
N ARG A 200 -11.44 -12.67 -2.15
CA ARG A 200 -12.58 -11.80 -2.50
C ARG A 200 -13.89 -12.27 -1.86
N THR A 201 -14.10 -13.60 -1.80
CA THR A 201 -15.32 -14.18 -1.22
C THR A 201 -15.43 -13.86 0.26
N GLN A 202 -14.35 -14.02 1.00
CA GLN A 202 -14.30 -13.71 2.43
C GLN A 202 -14.43 -12.21 2.68
N TYR A 203 -13.73 -11.39 1.89
CA TYR A 203 -13.76 -9.94 2.03
C TYR A 203 -15.13 -9.35 1.69
N LEU A 204 -15.70 -9.73 0.55
CA LEU A 204 -16.96 -9.15 0.06
C LEU A 204 -18.18 -9.65 0.82
N ALA A 205 -18.20 -10.90 1.28
CA ALA A 205 -19.34 -11.53 1.99
C ALA A 205 -20.71 -11.27 1.31
N GLY A 206 -20.74 -11.36 -0.02
CA GLY A 206 -21.93 -11.11 -0.83
C GLY A 206 -22.06 -9.71 -1.42
N ALA A 207 -21.17 -8.76 -1.09
CA ALA A 207 -21.13 -7.47 -1.79
C ALA A 207 -20.68 -7.65 -3.25
N ARG A 208 -21.13 -6.76 -4.13
CA ARG A 208 -20.88 -6.87 -5.58
C ARG A 208 -19.41 -6.64 -5.93
N PRO A 209 -18.76 -7.57 -6.66
CA PRO A 209 -17.36 -7.44 -7.06
C PRO A 209 -17.13 -6.45 -8.22
N ASP A 210 -18.18 -6.05 -8.93
CA ASP A 210 -18.16 -5.17 -10.10
C ASP A 210 -18.53 -3.72 -9.77
N GLN A 211 -18.35 -3.32 -8.53
CA GLN A 211 -18.66 -1.96 -8.06
C GLN A 211 -17.53 -1.35 -7.23
N ALA A 212 -17.35 -0.04 -7.36
CA ALA A 212 -16.55 0.75 -6.42
C ALA A 212 -17.37 1.05 -5.14
N PRO A 213 -16.71 1.31 -4.01
CA PRO A 213 -15.26 1.42 -3.84
C PRO A 213 -14.55 0.09 -3.61
N GLN A 214 -15.26 -1.01 -3.30
CA GLN A 214 -14.66 -2.31 -2.95
C GLN A 214 -13.79 -2.91 -4.07
N SER A 215 -14.13 -2.64 -5.31
CA SER A 215 -13.39 -2.99 -6.51
C SER A 215 -12.99 -1.68 -7.22
N PRO A 216 -11.84 -1.09 -6.86
CA PRO A 216 -11.54 0.29 -7.21
C PRO A 216 -11.45 0.56 -8.70
N LEU A 217 -11.19 -0.45 -9.54
CA LEU A 217 -11.18 -0.30 -11.01
C LEU A 217 -12.53 0.18 -11.58
N HIS A 218 -13.63 -0.06 -10.87
CA HIS A 218 -14.98 0.35 -11.29
C HIS A 218 -15.38 1.73 -10.77
N GLY A 219 -14.42 2.50 -10.25
CA GLY A 219 -14.65 3.82 -9.70
C GLY A 219 -14.50 4.95 -10.70
N GLU A 220 -14.64 6.16 -10.18
CA GLU A 220 -14.38 7.40 -10.91
C GLU A 220 -13.02 7.98 -10.48
N PHE A 221 -12.16 8.32 -11.43
CA PHE A 221 -10.75 8.64 -11.17
C PHE A 221 -10.42 10.13 -11.27
N HIS A 222 -11.37 10.95 -11.69
CA HIS A 222 -11.17 12.39 -11.77
C HIS A 222 -10.80 12.97 -10.41
N GLY A 223 -9.74 13.79 -10.36
CA GLY A 223 -9.32 14.51 -9.16
C GLY A 223 -8.59 13.66 -8.10
N LEU A 224 -8.20 12.44 -8.42
CA LEU A 224 -7.33 11.64 -7.53
C LEU A 224 -5.95 12.30 -7.37
N PRO A 225 -5.30 12.11 -6.21
CA PRO A 225 -3.93 12.61 -6.01
C PRO A 225 -2.94 11.88 -6.93
N PRO A 226 -1.70 12.37 -7.07
CA PRO A 226 -0.64 11.64 -7.77
C PRO A 226 -0.46 10.22 -7.21
N LEU A 227 -0.41 9.23 -8.11
CA LEU A 227 -0.30 7.81 -7.77
C LEU A 227 0.99 7.20 -8.29
N LEU A 228 1.68 6.43 -7.45
CA LEU A 228 2.72 5.50 -7.85
C LEU A 228 2.21 4.07 -7.64
N LEU A 229 2.06 3.33 -8.73
CA LEU A 229 1.77 1.90 -8.71
C LEU A 229 3.05 1.12 -9.01
N MET A 230 3.28 0.06 -8.25
CA MET A 230 4.40 -0.86 -8.44
C MET A 230 3.85 -2.28 -8.54
N VAL A 231 4.36 -3.08 -9.47
CA VAL A 231 3.88 -4.45 -9.69
C VAL A 231 4.99 -5.30 -10.31
N GLY A 232 5.04 -6.58 -9.98
CA GLY A 232 5.95 -7.52 -10.62
C GLY A 232 5.42 -8.00 -11.98
N SER A 233 6.30 -8.23 -12.95
CA SER A 233 5.87 -8.67 -14.29
C SER A 233 5.35 -10.12 -14.32
N LYS A 234 5.65 -10.93 -13.30
CA LYS A 234 5.14 -12.30 -13.13
C LYS A 234 3.89 -12.39 -12.28
N GLU A 235 3.39 -11.26 -11.77
CA GLU A 235 2.20 -11.26 -10.91
C GLU A 235 0.92 -11.57 -11.70
N VAL A 236 0.05 -12.34 -11.09
CA VAL A 236 -1.35 -12.50 -11.56
C VAL A 236 -2.10 -11.17 -11.52
N LEU A 237 -1.68 -10.21 -10.70
CA LEU A 237 -2.25 -8.86 -10.56
C LEU A 237 -1.64 -7.82 -11.51
N LEU A 238 -0.76 -8.22 -12.44
CA LEU A 238 -0.10 -7.29 -13.38
C LEU A 238 -1.11 -6.45 -14.16
N ASP A 239 -2.13 -7.08 -14.73
CA ASP A 239 -3.12 -6.36 -15.52
C ASP A 239 -4.13 -5.58 -14.68
N ASP A 240 -4.33 -5.94 -13.41
CA ASP A 240 -5.05 -5.11 -12.45
C ASP A 240 -4.38 -3.74 -12.32
N ALA A 241 -3.06 -3.72 -12.09
CA ALA A 241 -2.28 -2.49 -11.99
C ALA A 241 -2.28 -1.70 -13.31
N ARG A 242 -2.09 -2.39 -14.46
CA ARG A 242 -2.09 -1.77 -15.80
C ARG A 242 -3.44 -1.11 -16.13
N ARG A 243 -4.53 -1.84 -15.92
CA ARG A 243 -5.90 -1.36 -16.20
C ARG A 243 -6.25 -0.17 -15.33
N PHE A 244 -5.94 -0.25 -14.05
CA PHE A 244 -6.20 0.86 -13.12
C PHE A 244 -5.38 2.10 -13.48
N ALA A 245 -4.07 1.97 -13.72
CA ALA A 245 -3.22 3.07 -14.13
C ALA A 245 -3.68 3.69 -15.45
N GLY A 246 -4.08 2.86 -16.43
CA GLY A 246 -4.66 3.30 -17.69
C GLY A 246 -5.93 4.11 -17.51
N ALA A 247 -6.83 3.65 -16.64
CA ALA A 247 -8.10 4.33 -16.36
C ALA A 247 -7.89 5.69 -15.65
N VAL A 248 -6.99 5.74 -14.66
CA VAL A 248 -6.61 7.01 -13.99
C VAL A 248 -6.02 8.00 -14.99
N SER A 249 -5.10 7.53 -15.85
CA SER A 249 -4.49 8.37 -16.89
C SER A 249 -5.52 8.90 -17.90
N ALA A 250 -6.45 8.05 -18.33
CA ALA A 250 -7.53 8.43 -19.24
C ALA A 250 -8.46 9.48 -18.64
N ALA A 251 -8.63 9.48 -17.32
CA ALA A 251 -9.37 10.49 -16.58
C ALA A 251 -8.57 11.79 -16.30
N GLY A 252 -7.36 11.92 -16.86
CA GLY A 252 -6.48 13.08 -16.67
C GLY A 252 -5.70 13.09 -15.37
N GLY A 253 -5.70 11.97 -14.61
CA GLY A 253 -4.96 11.84 -13.36
C GLY A 253 -3.46 11.64 -13.57
N SER A 254 -2.68 12.04 -12.56
CA SER A 254 -1.22 11.82 -12.52
C SER A 254 -0.94 10.42 -11.95
N VAL A 255 -0.41 9.53 -12.79
CA VAL A 255 -0.10 8.15 -12.40
C VAL A 255 1.18 7.65 -13.06
N HIS A 256 2.02 7.01 -12.24
CA HIS A 256 3.20 6.26 -12.68
C HIS A 256 2.98 4.78 -12.36
N LEU A 257 3.37 3.92 -13.29
CA LEU A 257 3.35 2.47 -13.15
C LEU A 257 4.77 1.94 -13.33
N ASP A 258 5.36 1.44 -12.25
CA ASP A 258 6.66 0.79 -12.27
C ASP A 258 6.45 -0.74 -12.29
N ILE A 259 6.95 -1.40 -13.34
CA ILE A 259 6.87 -2.86 -13.53
C ILE A 259 8.24 -3.45 -13.23
N TYR A 260 8.33 -4.26 -12.18
CA TYR A 260 9.55 -4.94 -11.76
C TYR A 260 9.69 -6.27 -12.50
N GLU A 261 10.65 -6.34 -13.43
CA GLU A 261 10.80 -7.48 -14.31
C GLU A 261 11.16 -8.77 -13.55
N GLY A 262 10.48 -9.85 -13.88
CA GLY A 262 10.70 -11.17 -13.27
C GLY A 262 10.18 -11.32 -11.84
N MET A 263 9.63 -10.28 -11.23
CA MET A 263 9.18 -10.32 -9.83
C MET A 263 7.77 -10.91 -9.70
N PRO A 264 7.56 -11.81 -8.71
CA PRO A 264 6.25 -12.34 -8.34
C PRO A 264 5.53 -11.41 -7.36
N HIS A 265 4.29 -11.74 -7.02
CA HIS A 265 3.54 -11.07 -5.95
C HIS A 265 4.30 -11.07 -4.62
N ALA A 266 4.14 -10.04 -3.83
CA ALA A 266 4.84 -9.84 -2.55
C ALA A 266 6.37 -9.65 -2.66
N PHE A 267 6.93 -9.35 -3.84
CA PHE A 267 8.37 -9.04 -4.00
C PHE A 267 8.84 -7.90 -3.09
N HIS A 268 7.96 -6.99 -2.71
CA HIS A 268 8.20 -5.93 -1.73
C HIS A 268 8.64 -6.46 -0.36
N ALA A 269 8.33 -7.72 -0.01
CA ALA A 269 8.79 -8.35 1.22
C ALA A 269 10.33 -8.39 1.33
N ALA A 270 11.05 -8.28 0.22
CA ALA A 270 12.51 -8.11 0.22
C ALA A 270 12.98 -6.89 1.03
N VAL A 271 12.13 -5.89 1.24
CA VAL A 271 12.39 -4.72 2.11
C VAL A 271 12.55 -5.11 3.58
N LEU A 272 11.93 -6.20 3.99
CA LEU A 272 11.97 -6.71 5.37
C LEU A 272 13.29 -7.43 5.70
N SER A 273 14.06 -7.79 4.68
CA SER A 273 15.33 -8.50 4.84
C SER A 273 16.33 -7.72 5.70
N THR A 274 17.11 -8.45 6.50
CA THR A 274 18.27 -7.89 7.20
C THR A 274 19.44 -7.63 6.24
N THR A 275 19.50 -8.37 5.14
CA THR A 275 20.48 -8.18 4.07
C THR A 275 19.81 -7.43 2.92
N PRO A 276 20.26 -6.22 2.58
CA PRO A 276 19.65 -5.46 1.50
C PRO A 276 19.73 -6.21 0.16
N LEU A 277 18.57 -6.49 -0.43
CA LEU A 277 18.48 -6.98 -1.81
C LEU A 277 18.38 -5.78 -2.77
N PRO A 278 18.94 -5.88 -3.99
CA PRO A 278 18.90 -4.78 -4.96
C PRO A 278 17.48 -4.28 -5.24
N VAL A 279 16.53 -5.17 -5.39
CA VAL A 279 15.12 -4.82 -5.62
C VAL A 279 14.52 -4.03 -4.45
N ALA A 280 14.85 -4.39 -3.21
CA ALA A 280 14.39 -3.69 -2.01
C ALA A 280 14.95 -2.26 -1.95
N THR A 281 16.23 -2.10 -2.23
CA THR A 281 16.90 -0.79 -2.29
C THR A 281 16.28 0.09 -3.37
N THR A 282 16.04 -0.47 -4.54
CA THR A 282 15.42 0.24 -5.67
C THR A 282 13.99 0.68 -5.33
N LEU A 283 13.18 -0.23 -4.73
CA LEU A 283 11.81 0.07 -4.33
C LEU A 283 11.76 1.20 -3.30
N LEU A 284 12.51 1.09 -2.20
CA LEU A 284 12.52 2.11 -1.14
C LEU A 284 13.01 3.46 -1.65
N ARG A 285 14.07 3.49 -2.49
CA ARG A 285 14.55 4.71 -3.10
C ARG A 285 13.46 5.35 -3.98
N ARG A 286 12.78 4.56 -4.79
CA ARG A 286 11.70 5.02 -5.66
C ARG A 286 10.52 5.61 -4.88
N VAL A 287 10.13 4.95 -3.78
CA VAL A 287 9.10 5.47 -2.86
C VAL A 287 9.53 6.80 -2.25
N SER A 288 10.77 6.91 -1.77
CA SER A 288 11.29 8.14 -1.18
C SER A 288 11.34 9.30 -2.18
N GLU A 289 11.82 9.04 -3.40
CA GLU A 289 11.86 10.03 -4.48
C GLU A 289 10.45 10.50 -4.83
N TRP A 290 9.48 9.58 -4.95
CA TRP A 290 8.09 9.92 -5.24
C TRP A 290 7.47 10.81 -4.15
N ILE A 291 7.62 10.42 -2.90
CA ILE A 291 7.09 11.17 -1.75
C ILE A 291 7.72 12.57 -1.66
N SER A 292 9.03 12.69 -1.94
CA SER A 292 9.73 13.99 -1.89
C SER A 292 9.32 14.94 -3.01
N GLN A 293 8.84 14.40 -4.14
CA GLN A 293 8.37 15.17 -5.29
C GLN A 293 6.86 15.43 -5.24
N ALA A 294 6.13 14.80 -4.31
CA ALA A 294 4.71 15.05 -4.15
C ALA A 294 4.47 16.56 -3.94
N PRO A 295 3.62 17.20 -4.74
CA PRO A 295 3.40 18.63 -4.61
C PRO A 295 2.87 18.94 -3.20
N VAL A 296 3.64 19.69 -2.43
CA VAL A 296 3.11 20.35 -1.25
C VAL A 296 2.11 21.38 -1.80
N ALA A 297 0.84 21.03 -1.78
CA ALA A 297 -0.19 21.96 -2.24
C ALA A 297 0.02 23.28 -1.47
N GLN A 298 0.30 24.35 -2.20
CA GLN A 298 0.26 25.67 -1.61
C GLN A 298 -1.18 25.84 -1.15
N ASP A 299 -1.37 26.07 0.15
CA ASP A 299 -2.66 26.42 0.71
C ASP A 299 -3.23 27.56 -0.14
N ARG A 300 -4.23 27.26 -0.97
CA ARG A 300 -5.01 28.28 -1.62
C ARG A 300 -5.89 28.86 -0.53
N THR A 301 -5.39 29.96 0.07
CA THR A 301 -6.13 30.87 0.93
C THR A 301 -7.42 31.35 0.25
#